data_4bc1d14dd60e12ccecf2c1b5ac4938b3
#
_entry.id   4bc1d14dd60e12ccecf2c1b5ac4938b3
#
_cell.length_a   1.000
_cell.length_b   1.000
_cell.length_c   1.000
_cell.angle_alpha   90.00
_cell.angle_beta   90.00
_cell.angle_gamma   90.00
#
_symmetry.space_group_name_H-M   'P 1'
#
loop_
_entity.id
_entity.type
_entity.pdbx_description
1 polymer ?
#
loop_
_entity_poly.entity_id
_entity_poly.type
_entity_poly.pdbx_seq_one_letter_code
_entity_poly.pdbx_strand_id
1 'polypeptide(L)'
;MSRGLGDVYKRQGYTGFENVSGTATLSFGYPYKEAPKTYIRKLTLAPSVEAYQFLKKGETLTLTWEIHETAAEDFSDCVKQAWEYSYDLYKPTPVETPYTDEIMKDVLSNFFVESYVDDTPTKYYSGVELRTATCENLDVAEVGFVGRTLLNAFNALEYGEGKHRADLVKNANSIFDSYLQHGFSEAGFFNEVVHYKRNFVEKNHSIRRQSEGVYAVLYYLNYEKQHGRKHPEWEQRLKTMLDAFLKLQNPDGSFPRKFKDDFSLVDKSGGSTPSATLPLVMGYKYFKDKRYLEAAKRSVGYLEKELISKADYFSSTLDANCEDKEASLYASTAAYYLALATKGQERAHYAELAKKAAYFALSWYYTWDVPFAKGQMLGDIGLKTRGWGNVSVENNHIDVFIFDFADVLHWLSKEFNEPRFTAFSEVISSSMRQLLPHEGHLCGIAKKGFYPEVVQHTNWDYGKNGKGYYNDIFAPGWVVASLWELLSPGRAENFLK
;
A
#
# COMPACT_ATOMS: atom_id res chain seq x y z
N MET A 1 -32.04 13.23 -8.62
CA MET A 1 -30.66 12.76 -8.31
C MET A 1 -29.57 13.27 -9.24
N SER A 2 -29.84 14.05 -10.27
CA SER A 2 -28.83 14.51 -11.24
C SER A 2 -28.18 15.89 -10.97
N ARG A 3 -28.60 16.63 -9.95
CA ARG A 3 -28.09 17.99 -9.72
C ARG A 3 -26.69 18.08 -9.08
N GLY A 4 -26.26 17.10 -8.30
CA GLY A 4 -24.97 17.14 -7.61
C GLY A 4 -23.77 16.76 -8.50
N LEU A 5 -23.92 15.79 -9.38
CA LEU A 5 -22.85 15.28 -10.25
C LEU A 5 -22.46 16.27 -11.36
N GLY A 6 -23.44 16.98 -11.95
CA GLY A 6 -23.18 17.97 -12.98
C GLY A 6 -22.33 19.15 -12.52
N ASP A 7 -22.36 19.50 -11.23
CA ASP A 7 -21.59 20.64 -10.69
C ASP A 7 -20.11 20.30 -10.41
N VAL A 8 -19.78 19.03 -10.16
CA VAL A 8 -18.38 18.58 -9.99
C VAL A 8 -17.66 18.67 -11.34
N TYR A 9 -18.25 18.12 -12.39
CA TYR A 9 -17.62 18.15 -13.72
C TYR A 9 -17.48 19.54 -14.33
N LYS A 10 -18.34 20.50 -13.96
CA LYS A 10 -18.26 21.88 -14.41
C LYS A 10 -17.02 22.62 -13.87
N ARG A 11 -16.37 22.07 -12.84
CA ARG A 11 -15.20 22.69 -12.18
C ARG A 11 -13.90 21.97 -12.47
N GLN A 12 -13.93 20.93 -13.28
CA GLN A 12 -12.76 20.14 -13.65
C GLN A 12 -12.41 20.36 -15.11
N GLY A 13 -11.10 20.40 -15.39
CA GLY A 13 -10.57 20.25 -16.73
C GLY A 13 -10.36 18.77 -17.06
N TYR A 14 -9.85 18.53 -18.26
CA TYR A 14 -9.43 17.20 -18.68
C TYR A 14 -8.12 17.29 -19.43
N THR A 15 -7.38 16.18 -19.40
CA THR A 15 -6.27 15.91 -20.31
C THR A 15 -6.57 14.60 -21.03
N GLY A 16 -6.18 14.50 -22.28
CA GLY A 16 -6.35 13.31 -23.09
C GLY A 16 -5.11 13.06 -23.94
N PHE A 17 -4.81 11.80 -24.16
CA PHE A 17 -3.78 11.36 -25.06
C PHE A 17 -4.40 10.44 -26.12
N GLU A 18 -4.14 10.73 -27.38
CA GLU A 18 -4.59 9.91 -28.51
C GLU A 18 -3.41 9.60 -29.43
N ASN A 19 -3.37 8.40 -29.95
CA ASN A 19 -2.46 8.02 -31.03
C ASN A 19 -3.28 7.65 -32.26
N VAL A 20 -3.41 8.58 -33.16
CA VAL A 20 -4.15 8.38 -34.41
C VAL A 20 -3.16 8.28 -35.56
N SER A 21 -3.13 7.12 -36.22
CA SER A 21 -2.29 6.85 -37.39
C SER A 21 -0.79 7.16 -37.18
N GLY A 22 -0.28 6.88 -35.98
CA GLY A 22 1.12 7.10 -35.63
C GLY A 22 1.45 8.53 -35.17
N THR A 23 0.45 9.41 -35.08
CA THR A 23 0.60 10.75 -34.54
C THR A 23 0.06 10.78 -33.11
N ALA A 24 0.97 11.09 -32.17
CA ALA A 24 0.59 11.32 -30.77
C ALA A 24 -0.03 12.71 -30.64
N THR A 25 -1.22 12.77 -30.06
CA THR A 25 -1.93 14.03 -29.79
C THR A 25 -2.21 14.14 -28.31
N LEU A 26 -1.72 15.21 -27.68
CA LEU A 26 -2.08 15.58 -26.32
C LEU A 26 -3.16 16.64 -26.38
N SER A 27 -4.28 16.41 -25.74
CA SER A 27 -5.38 17.34 -25.61
C SER A 27 -5.61 17.74 -24.16
N PHE A 28 -6.02 18.97 -23.94
CA PHE A 28 -6.44 19.47 -22.64
C PHE A 28 -7.55 20.49 -22.83
N GLY A 29 -8.45 20.54 -21.87
CA GLY A 29 -9.62 21.40 -22.00
C GLY A 29 -10.40 21.59 -20.72
N TYR A 30 -11.42 22.44 -20.83
CA TYR A 30 -12.35 22.79 -19.78
C TYR A 30 -13.71 23.15 -20.39
N PRO A 31 -14.85 22.79 -19.80
CA PRO A 31 -15.02 21.87 -18.67
C PRO A 31 -14.72 20.40 -19.03
N TYR A 32 -14.89 19.50 -18.04
CA TYR A 32 -14.58 18.08 -18.19
C TYR A 32 -15.34 17.43 -19.35
N LYS A 33 -14.62 16.65 -20.12
CA LYS A 33 -15.16 15.82 -21.20
C LYS A 33 -14.48 14.45 -21.22
N GLU A 34 -15.29 13.40 -21.30
CA GLU A 34 -14.83 12.02 -21.56
C GLU A 34 -15.83 11.35 -22.49
N ALA A 35 -15.41 11.09 -23.71
CA ALA A 35 -16.24 10.54 -24.76
C ALA A 35 -15.43 9.55 -25.63
N PRO A 36 -16.04 8.57 -26.31
CA PRO A 36 -17.47 8.28 -26.43
C PRO A 36 -18.06 7.54 -25.24
N LYS A 37 -17.22 7.10 -24.29
CA LYS A 37 -17.60 6.44 -23.04
C LYS A 37 -16.81 7.02 -21.91
N THR A 38 -17.38 6.98 -20.72
CA THR A 38 -16.69 7.27 -19.47
C THR A 38 -16.17 5.98 -18.86
N TYR A 39 -14.87 5.92 -18.58
CA TYR A 39 -14.29 4.81 -17.85
C TYR A 39 -14.60 4.94 -16.35
N ILE A 40 -15.07 3.86 -15.74
CA ILE A 40 -15.34 3.84 -14.31
C ILE A 40 -14.23 3.10 -13.57
N ARG A 41 -14.14 1.79 -13.77
CA ARG A 41 -13.07 0.91 -13.26
C ARG A 41 -13.23 -0.51 -13.81
N LYS A 42 -12.15 -1.29 -13.82
CA LYS A 42 -12.14 -2.73 -14.15
C LYS A 42 -12.95 -3.02 -15.42
N LEU A 43 -12.67 -2.27 -16.47
CA LEU A 43 -13.34 -2.33 -17.78
C LEU A 43 -14.85 -2.01 -17.75
N THR A 44 -15.35 -1.44 -16.67
CA THR A 44 -16.72 -0.93 -16.60
C THR A 44 -16.80 0.45 -17.26
N LEU A 45 -17.65 0.55 -18.26
CA LEU A 45 -17.88 1.78 -19.02
C LEU A 45 -19.28 2.32 -18.74
N ALA A 46 -19.39 3.65 -18.70
CA ALA A 46 -20.65 4.40 -18.62
C ALA A 46 -20.85 5.24 -19.90
N PRO A 47 -22.04 5.81 -20.12
CA PRO A 47 -22.23 6.81 -21.16
C PRO A 47 -21.25 7.97 -21.04
N SER A 48 -20.93 8.62 -22.17
CA SER A 48 -20.04 9.78 -22.19
C SER A 48 -20.47 10.87 -21.20
N VAL A 49 -19.48 11.53 -20.60
CA VAL A 49 -19.70 12.72 -19.78
C VAL A 49 -19.19 13.94 -20.54
N GLU A 50 -20.10 14.91 -20.73
CA GLU A 50 -19.75 16.20 -21.29
C GLU A 50 -20.33 17.28 -20.38
N ALA A 51 -19.47 18.07 -19.76
CA ALA A 51 -19.88 19.21 -18.95
C ALA A 51 -19.87 20.49 -19.80
N TYR A 52 -20.72 21.43 -19.43
CA TYR A 52 -20.85 22.72 -20.12
C TYR A 52 -20.80 23.85 -19.11
N GLN A 53 -20.02 24.88 -19.44
CA GLN A 53 -20.01 26.14 -18.69
C GLN A 53 -20.95 27.15 -19.38
N PHE A 54 -22.01 27.51 -18.72
CA PHE A 54 -22.92 28.54 -19.20
C PHE A 54 -22.35 29.94 -18.92
N LEU A 55 -22.24 30.76 -19.95
CA LEU A 55 -21.84 32.15 -19.87
C LEU A 55 -23.02 33.02 -20.27
N LYS A 56 -23.28 34.08 -19.50
CA LYS A 56 -24.22 35.11 -19.90
C LYS A 56 -23.59 36.04 -20.94
N LYS A 57 -24.43 36.75 -21.67
CA LYS A 57 -23.95 37.75 -22.65
C LYS A 57 -23.05 38.79 -21.95
N GLY A 58 -21.81 38.87 -22.41
CA GLY A 58 -20.80 39.79 -21.86
C GLY A 58 -19.91 39.21 -20.79
N GLU A 59 -20.19 37.98 -20.30
CA GLU A 59 -19.28 37.27 -19.41
C GLU A 59 -18.11 36.67 -20.19
N THR A 60 -16.92 36.69 -19.57
CA THR A 60 -15.70 36.13 -20.12
C THR A 60 -15.16 35.06 -19.17
N LEU A 61 -14.77 33.92 -19.71
CA LEU A 61 -14.01 32.89 -19.01
C LEU A 61 -12.59 32.89 -19.55
N THR A 62 -11.62 33.09 -18.69
CA THR A 62 -10.20 32.99 -19.04
C THR A 62 -9.65 31.67 -18.50
N LEU A 63 -9.00 30.88 -19.36
CA LEU A 63 -8.32 29.65 -19.01
C LEU A 63 -6.82 29.84 -19.31
N THR A 64 -6.00 29.38 -18.38
CA THR A 64 -4.54 29.43 -18.52
C THR A 64 -3.98 28.02 -18.40
N TRP A 65 -3.11 27.65 -19.30
CA TRP A 65 -2.34 26.41 -19.25
C TRP A 65 -0.86 26.73 -19.24
N GLU A 66 -0.11 25.83 -18.68
CA GLU A 66 1.34 25.85 -18.71
C GLU A 66 1.82 24.56 -19.39
N ILE A 67 2.74 24.70 -20.32
CA ILE A 67 3.35 23.58 -21.04
C ILE A 67 4.84 23.60 -20.72
N HIS A 68 5.34 22.50 -20.19
CA HIS A 68 6.76 22.29 -19.92
C HIS A 68 7.34 21.32 -20.95
N GLU A 69 8.41 21.75 -21.60
CA GLU A 69 9.24 20.89 -22.42
C GLU A 69 10.58 20.67 -21.73
N THR A 70 11.01 19.42 -21.62
CA THR A 70 12.28 19.06 -21.04
C THR A 70 12.90 17.90 -21.80
N ALA A 71 14.24 17.86 -21.84
CA ALA A 71 14.96 16.69 -22.33
C ALA A 71 15.01 15.64 -21.21
N ALA A 72 14.72 14.39 -21.54
CA ALA A 72 14.80 13.26 -20.64
C ALA A 72 15.60 12.13 -21.28
N GLU A 73 16.42 11.43 -20.49
CA GLU A 73 17.22 10.31 -20.97
C GLU A 73 16.35 9.07 -21.24
N ASP A 74 15.38 8.84 -20.36
CA ASP A 74 14.39 7.76 -20.47
C ASP A 74 13.06 8.20 -19.82
N PHE A 75 12.05 7.34 -19.85
CA PHE A 75 10.75 7.64 -19.26
C PHE A 75 10.82 7.83 -17.75
N SER A 76 11.69 7.09 -17.03
CA SER A 76 11.89 7.27 -15.60
C SER A 76 12.45 8.66 -15.26
N ASP A 77 13.36 9.18 -16.08
CA ASP A 77 13.88 10.55 -15.91
C ASP A 77 12.79 11.60 -16.19
N CYS A 78 11.94 11.36 -17.20
CA CYS A 78 10.77 12.20 -17.43
C CYS A 78 9.84 12.25 -16.22
N VAL A 79 9.52 11.10 -15.62
CA VAL A 79 8.68 11.02 -14.41
C VAL A 79 9.33 11.74 -13.23
N LYS A 80 10.63 11.57 -13.03
CA LYS A 80 11.40 12.30 -12.01
C LYS A 80 11.27 13.81 -12.20
N GLN A 81 11.58 14.32 -13.39
CA GLN A 81 11.53 15.76 -13.69
C GLN A 81 10.11 16.32 -13.51
N ALA A 82 9.07 15.58 -13.93
CA ALA A 82 7.68 15.97 -13.75
C ALA A 82 7.30 16.05 -12.26
N TRP A 83 7.73 15.07 -11.46
CA TRP A 83 7.48 15.09 -10.01
C TRP A 83 8.23 16.23 -9.32
N GLU A 84 9.51 16.42 -9.62
CA GLU A 84 10.33 17.50 -9.06
C GLU A 84 9.73 18.88 -9.39
N TYR A 85 9.30 19.08 -10.63
CA TYR A 85 8.60 20.29 -11.04
C TYR A 85 7.31 20.51 -10.26
N SER A 86 6.47 19.47 -10.14
CA SER A 86 5.22 19.54 -9.39
C SER A 86 5.46 19.84 -7.90
N TYR A 87 6.47 19.19 -7.30
CA TYR A 87 6.85 19.46 -5.92
C TYR A 87 7.30 20.92 -5.73
N ASP A 88 8.19 21.41 -6.58
CA ASP A 88 8.75 22.76 -6.47
C ASP A 88 7.70 23.85 -6.77
N LEU A 89 6.69 23.53 -7.60
CA LEU A 89 5.56 24.42 -7.90
C LEU A 89 4.63 24.54 -6.67
N TYR A 90 4.21 23.43 -6.10
CA TYR A 90 3.20 23.41 -5.03
C TYR A 90 3.79 23.51 -3.63
N LYS A 91 5.05 23.13 -3.45
CA LYS A 91 5.77 23.14 -2.15
C LYS A 91 4.91 22.59 -1.01
N PRO A 92 4.44 21.34 -1.13
CA PRO A 92 3.50 20.79 -0.17
C PRO A 92 4.09 20.79 1.23
N THR A 93 3.28 21.20 2.20
CA THR A 93 3.63 21.20 3.62
C THR A 93 2.83 20.14 4.36
N PRO A 94 3.33 19.62 5.50
CA PRO A 94 2.57 18.72 6.35
C PRO A 94 1.19 19.26 6.69
N VAL A 95 0.23 18.36 6.88
CA VAL A 95 -1.13 18.70 7.30
C VAL A 95 -1.18 18.69 8.82
N GLU A 96 -1.68 19.77 9.41
CA GLU A 96 -1.88 19.84 10.85
C GLU A 96 -3.02 18.91 11.28
N THR A 97 -2.76 18.06 12.25
CA THR A 97 -3.75 17.18 12.88
C THR A 97 -3.53 17.20 14.40
N PRO A 98 -4.59 16.96 15.20
CA PRO A 98 -4.49 17.03 16.67
C PRO A 98 -3.78 15.82 17.29
N TYR A 99 -3.14 14.94 16.48
CA TYR A 99 -2.55 13.70 16.99
C TYR A 99 -1.05 13.72 16.97
N THR A 100 -0.46 13.28 18.09
CA THR A 100 0.92 12.83 18.15
C THR A 100 1.01 11.35 17.75
N ASP A 101 2.21 10.87 17.44
CA ASP A 101 2.46 9.44 17.16
C ASP A 101 2.02 8.54 18.33
N GLU A 102 2.20 9.01 19.55
CA GLU A 102 1.80 8.26 20.74
C GLU A 102 0.29 8.14 20.86
N ILE A 103 -0.45 9.24 20.66
CA ILE A 103 -1.92 9.22 20.64
C ILE A 103 -2.43 8.26 19.56
N MET A 104 -1.82 8.27 18.37
CA MET A 104 -2.19 7.36 17.30
C MET A 104 -1.94 5.91 17.68
N LYS A 105 -0.78 5.58 18.24
CA LYS A 105 -0.47 4.23 18.71
C LYS A 105 -1.45 3.77 19.81
N ASP A 106 -1.82 4.64 20.72
CA ASP A 106 -2.82 4.32 21.75
C ASP A 106 -4.19 4.03 21.14
N VAL A 107 -4.67 4.84 20.20
CA VAL A 107 -5.94 4.63 19.51
C VAL A 107 -5.95 3.32 18.74
N LEU A 108 -4.89 3.04 17.98
CA LEU A 108 -4.77 1.81 17.18
C LEU A 108 -4.61 0.56 18.07
N SER A 109 -3.84 0.65 19.16
CA SER A 109 -3.66 -0.48 20.09
C SER A 109 -4.94 -0.83 20.85
N ASN A 110 -5.75 0.16 21.20
CA ASN A 110 -7.07 -0.10 21.79
C ASN A 110 -8.00 -0.79 20.78
N PHE A 111 -7.93 -0.38 19.49
CA PHE A 111 -8.68 -1.08 18.45
C PHE A 111 -8.21 -2.52 18.23
N PHE A 112 -6.93 -2.84 18.41
CA PHE A 112 -6.46 -4.23 18.41
C PHE A 112 -7.19 -5.06 19.46
N VAL A 113 -7.29 -4.58 20.70
CA VAL A 113 -8.00 -5.29 21.78
C VAL A 113 -9.48 -5.44 21.48
N GLU A 114 -10.13 -4.38 21.00
CA GLU A 114 -11.56 -4.38 20.70
C GLU A 114 -11.95 -5.23 19.49
N SER A 115 -11.02 -5.46 18.55
CA SER A 115 -11.22 -6.28 17.34
C SER A 115 -10.61 -7.68 17.46
N TYR A 116 -10.20 -8.08 18.67
CA TYR A 116 -9.61 -9.38 18.89
C TYR A 116 -10.67 -10.49 18.78
N VAL A 117 -10.37 -11.50 17.97
CA VAL A 117 -11.20 -12.68 17.75
C VAL A 117 -10.49 -13.88 18.36
N ASP A 118 -11.08 -14.54 19.35
CA ASP A 118 -10.50 -15.66 20.09
C ASP A 118 -11.38 -16.92 20.16
N ASP A 119 -12.57 -16.88 19.58
CA ASP A 119 -13.52 -17.99 19.50
C ASP A 119 -13.28 -18.92 18.30
N THR A 120 -12.15 -18.78 17.64
CA THR A 120 -11.72 -19.56 16.46
C THR A 120 -10.39 -20.26 16.72
N PRO A 121 -10.05 -21.36 15.99
CA PRO A 121 -8.76 -22.03 16.14
C PRO A 121 -7.58 -21.07 15.92
N THR A 122 -7.59 -20.30 14.83
CA THR A 122 -6.62 -19.23 14.58
C THR A 122 -7.19 -17.92 15.09
N LYS A 123 -6.43 -17.19 15.89
CA LYS A 123 -6.86 -15.93 16.49
C LYS A 123 -6.42 -14.74 15.65
N TYR A 124 -7.17 -13.63 15.73
CA TYR A 124 -6.95 -12.49 14.85
C TYR A 124 -7.05 -11.15 15.58
N TYR A 125 -6.25 -10.17 15.14
CA TYR A 125 -6.50 -8.76 15.33
C TYR A 125 -6.90 -8.15 14.00
N SER A 126 -8.04 -7.44 13.94
CA SER A 126 -8.40 -6.57 12.81
C SER A 126 -8.26 -7.20 11.42
N GLY A 127 -7.97 -8.48 11.32
CA GLY A 127 -7.78 -9.24 10.08
C GLY A 127 -9.05 -9.94 9.60
N VAL A 128 -10.18 -9.64 10.21
CA VAL A 128 -11.50 -10.18 9.84
C VAL A 128 -12.33 -9.12 9.16
N GLU A 129 -13.21 -9.54 8.26
CA GLU A 129 -14.17 -8.64 7.62
C GLU A 129 -15.19 -8.15 8.66
N LEU A 130 -15.29 -6.83 8.76
CA LEU A 130 -16.23 -6.13 9.64
C LEU A 130 -17.12 -5.21 8.81
N ARG A 131 -18.38 -5.03 9.23
CA ARG A 131 -19.18 -3.92 8.74
C ARG A 131 -18.63 -2.60 9.29
N THR A 132 -18.28 -1.69 8.42
CA THR A 132 -17.62 -0.43 8.79
C THR A 132 -18.49 0.43 9.74
N ALA A 133 -19.81 0.43 9.52
CA ALA A 133 -20.73 1.23 10.33
C ALA A 133 -21.14 0.62 11.67
N THR A 134 -20.91 -0.68 11.90
CA THR A 134 -21.40 -1.40 13.11
C THR A 134 -20.34 -2.24 13.82
N CYS A 135 -19.21 -2.53 13.19
CA CYS A 135 -18.23 -3.55 13.60
C CYS A 135 -18.80 -4.97 13.68
N GLU A 136 -19.91 -5.26 13.03
CA GLU A 136 -20.41 -6.64 12.93
C GLU A 136 -19.37 -7.51 12.22
N ASN A 137 -18.98 -8.60 12.87
CA ASN A 137 -18.03 -9.56 12.33
C ASN A 137 -18.74 -10.50 11.35
N LEU A 138 -18.20 -10.63 10.14
CA LEU A 138 -18.79 -11.41 9.04
C LEU A 138 -18.21 -12.83 8.92
N ASP A 139 -17.39 -13.25 9.88
CA ASP A 139 -16.85 -14.61 10.00
C ASP A 139 -15.88 -15.01 8.87
N VAL A 140 -15.27 -14.02 8.24
CA VAL A 140 -14.25 -14.19 7.23
C VAL A 140 -12.96 -13.51 7.70
N ALA A 141 -11.93 -14.31 7.91
CA ALA A 141 -10.59 -13.77 8.06
C ALA A 141 -9.98 -13.65 6.65
N GLU A 142 -9.82 -12.44 6.19
CA GLU A 142 -9.01 -12.15 5.02
C GLU A 142 -7.55 -12.14 5.40
N VAL A 143 -7.06 -13.34 5.62
CA VAL A 143 -5.65 -13.57 5.88
C VAL A 143 -4.80 -13.27 4.64
N GLY A 144 -5.40 -12.71 3.62
CA GLY A 144 -4.75 -12.10 2.48
C GLY A 144 -3.94 -10.90 2.84
N PHE A 145 -4.27 -10.46 4.00
CA PHE A 145 -3.45 -9.55 4.73
C PHE A 145 -2.81 -10.26 5.93
N VAL A 146 -2.47 -11.56 5.77
CA VAL A 146 -1.84 -12.40 6.81
C VAL A 146 -0.67 -11.70 7.44
N GLY A 147 0.20 -11.17 6.61
CA GLY A 147 1.33 -10.41 7.08
C GLY A 147 0.90 -9.22 7.92
N ARG A 148 -0.21 -8.62 7.57
CA ARG A 148 -0.73 -7.46 8.31
C ARG A 148 -1.34 -7.84 9.64
N THR A 149 -2.03 -8.98 9.71
CA THR A 149 -2.52 -9.51 11.00
C THR A 149 -1.36 -9.89 11.93
N LEU A 150 -0.36 -10.60 11.41
CA LEU A 150 0.83 -10.96 12.18
C LEU A 150 1.71 -9.74 12.50
N LEU A 151 1.78 -8.76 11.60
CA LEU A 151 2.49 -7.51 11.86
C LEU A 151 1.79 -6.70 12.96
N ASN A 152 0.45 -6.66 12.98
CA ASN A 152 -0.30 -6.03 14.06
C ASN A 152 -0.13 -6.77 15.40
N ALA A 153 -0.05 -8.11 15.39
CA ALA A 153 0.29 -8.86 16.58
C ALA A 153 1.70 -8.51 17.09
N PHE A 154 2.68 -8.39 16.18
CA PHE A 154 4.02 -7.93 16.55
C PHE A 154 4.02 -6.47 17.06
N ASN A 155 3.31 -5.56 16.39
CA ASN A 155 3.15 -4.18 16.83
C ASN A 155 2.53 -4.09 18.24
N ALA A 156 1.52 -4.93 18.51
CA ALA A 156 0.88 -5.01 19.82
C ALA A 156 1.82 -5.57 20.90
N LEU A 157 2.64 -6.57 20.55
CA LEU A 157 3.63 -7.14 21.48
C LEU A 157 4.67 -6.09 21.88
N GLU A 158 5.33 -5.49 20.87
CA GLU A 158 6.39 -4.50 21.08
C GLU A 158 5.89 -3.30 21.90
N TYR A 159 4.74 -2.74 21.50
CA TYR A 159 4.13 -1.60 22.18
C TYR A 159 3.61 -1.99 23.57
N GLY A 160 3.00 -3.16 23.70
CA GLY A 160 2.47 -3.70 24.95
C GLY A 160 3.58 -3.92 25.99
N GLU A 161 4.72 -4.47 25.62
CA GLU A 161 5.87 -4.60 26.52
C GLU A 161 6.42 -3.22 26.92
N GLY A 162 6.58 -2.30 25.96
CA GLY A 162 7.09 -0.94 26.22
C GLY A 162 6.16 -0.08 27.09
N LYS A 163 4.85 -0.33 27.06
CA LYS A 163 3.82 0.40 27.84
C LYS A 163 3.24 -0.40 29.01
N HIS A 164 3.75 -1.59 29.29
CA HIS A 164 3.25 -2.49 30.34
C HIS A 164 1.76 -2.86 30.18
N ARG A 165 1.30 -3.00 28.92
CA ARG A 165 -0.06 -3.40 28.54
C ARG A 165 -0.12 -4.93 28.39
N ALA A 166 -0.41 -5.61 29.51
CA ALA A 166 -0.47 -7.08 29.58
C ALA A 166 -1.53 -7.69 28.64
N ASP A 167 -2.62 -6.98 28.37
CA ASP A 167 -3.66 -7.38 27.43
C ASP A 167 -3.13 -7.49 26.00
N LEU A 168 -2.37 -6.51 25.54
CA LEU A 168 -1.76 -6.53 24.21
C LEU A 168 -0.74 -7.67 24.07
N VAL A 169 0.14 -7.83 25.06
CA VAL A 169 1.15 -8.89 25.07
C VAL A 169 0.52 -10.27 25.05
N LYS A 170 -0.51 -10.49 25.89
CA LYS A 170 -1.24 -11.77 25.94
C LYS A 170 -1.90 -12.11 24.62
N ASN A 171 -2.63 -11.17 24.03
CA ASN A 171 -3.35 -11.40 22.78
C ASN A 171 -2.38 -11.63 21.62
N ALA A 172 -1.29 -10.85 21.53
CA ALA A 172 -0.26 -11.02 20.52
C ALA A 172 0.36 -12.42 20.56
N ASN A 173 0.79 -12.88 21.73
CA ASN A 173 1.33 -14.22 21.90
C ASN A 173 0.30 -15.31 21.50
N SER A 174 -0.95 -15.16 21.92
CA SER A 174 -2.02 -16.10 21.52
C SER A 174 -2.23 -16.12 19.98
N ILE A 175 -2.06 -15.02 19.29
CA ILE A 175 -2.14 -14.98 17.82
C ILE A 175 -0.98 -15.77 17.22
N PHE A 176 0.28 -15.49 17.61
CA PHE A 176 1.44 -16.23 17.09
C PHE A 176 1.35 -17.73 17.36
N ASP A 177 0.97 -18.13 18.58
CA ASP A 177 0.80 -19.55 18.95
C ASP A 177 -0.29 -20.22 18.12
N SER A 178 -1.44 -19.57 17.95
CA SER A 178 -2.55 -20.12 17.17
C SER A 178 -2.24 -20.22 15.67
N TYR A 179 -1.53 -19.25 15.11
CA TYR A 179 -1.08 -19.31 13.71
C TYR A 179 -0.09 -20.45 13.49
N LEU A 180 0.85 -20.67 14.41
CA LEU A 180 1.80 -21.75 14.32
C LEU A 180 1.10 -23.12 14.25
N GLN A 181 -0.02 -23.27 14.99
CA GLN A 181 -0.78 -24.52 15.08
C GLN A 181 -1.80 -24.69 13.96
N HIS A 182 -2.47 -23.62 13.52
CA HIS A 182 -3.67 -23.68 12.69
C HIS A 182 -3.64 -22.79 11.44
N GLY A 183 -2.67 -21.89 11.33
CA GLY A 183 -2.63 -20.86 10.28
C GLY A 183 -2.03 -21.29 8.95
N PHE A 184 -1.72 -22.59 8.76
CA PHE A 184 -1.03 -23.09 7.56
C PHE A 184 -1.82 -24.16 6.83
N SER A 185 -1.66 -24.17 5.50
CA SER A 185 -2.10 -25.25 4.64
C SER A 185 -1.25 -26.53 4.84
N GLU A 186 -1.69 -27.65 4.26
CA GLU A 186 -0.94 -28.91 4.30
C GLU A 186 0.45 -28.79 3.69
N ALA A 187 0.62 -27.94 2.66
CA ALA A 187 1.92 -27.66 2.02
C ALA A 187 2.79 -26.69 2.85
N GLY A 188 2.27 -26.11 3.90
CA GLY A 188 2.99 -25.24 4.81
C GLY A 188 2.98 -23.76 4.42
N PHE A 189 2.11 -23.34 3.52
CA PHE A 189 1.84 -21.94 3.21
C PHE A 189 0.81 -21.35 4.18
N PHE A 190 0.85 -20.06 4.42
CA PHE A 190 -0.20 -19.40 5.21
C PHE A 190 -1.56 -19.54 4.53
N ASN A 191 -2.58 -19.85 5.32
CA ASN A 191 -3.97 -19.74 4.88
C ASN A 191 -4.30 -18.26 4.64
N GLU A 192 -4.83 -17.90 3.48
CA GLU A 192 -5.03 -16.49 3.11
C GLU A 192 -6.45 -15.99 3.35
N VAL A 193 -7.46 -16.80 3.03
CA VAL A 193 -8.87 -16.47 3.26
C VAL A 193 -9.53 -17.64 3.99
N VAL A 194 -10.05 -17.37 5.18
CA VAL A 194 -10.62 -18.38 6.07
C VAL A 194 -12.04 -17.98 6.47
N HIS A 195 -13.01 -18.77 6.00
CA HIS A 195 -14.40 -18.67 6.42
C HIS A 195 -14.60 -19.56 7.67
N TYR A 196 -14.28 -19.04 8.83
CA TYR A 196 -14.08 -19.89 10.00
C TYR A 196 -15.36 -20.52 10.57
N LYS A 197 -16.54 -19.90 10.45
CA LYS A 197 -17.82 -20.56 10.80
C LYS A 197 -18.23 -21.65 9.82
N ARG A 198 -17.76 -21.57 8.56
CA ARG A 198 -18.04 -22.57 7.53
C ARG A 198 -16.97 -23.65 7.46
N ASN A 199 -15.90 -23.52 8.24
CA ASN A 199 -14.71 -24.37 8.19
C ASN A 199 -14.17 -24.55 6.77
N PHE A 200 -14.08 -23.44 6.03
CA PHE A 200 -13.62 -23.41 4.65
C PHE A 200 -12.43 -22.47 4.51
N VAL A 201 -11.40 -22.95 3.82
CA VAL A 201 -10.17 -22.18 3.50
C VAL A 201 -10.00 -22.14 1.99
N GLU A 202 -9.78 -20.95 1.43
CA GLU A 202 -9.41 -20.81 0.02
C GLU A 202 -8.02 -21.39 -0.24
N LYS A 203 -7.88 -22.10 -1.38
CA LYS A 203 -6.66 -22.88 -1.68
C LYS A 203 -5.69 -22.17 -2.63
N ASN A 204 -5.95 -20.92 -2.97
CA ASN A 204 -5.04 -20.14 -3.79
C ASN A 204 -4.12 -19.30 -2.89
N HIS A 205 -2.84 -19.29 -3.23
CA HIS A 205 -1.83 -18.47 -2.57
C HIS A 205 -1.38 -17.34 -3.47
N SER A 206 -1.07 -16.20 -2.88
CA SER A 206 -0.45 -15.06 -3.54
C SER A 206 0.98 -14.91 -3.03
N ILE A 207 1.95 -14.79 -3.93
CA ILE A 207 3.36 -14.60 -3.51
C ILE A 207 3.51 -13.38 -2.60
N ARG A 208 2.78 -12.30 -2.86
CA ARG A 208 2.78 -11.11 -2.03
C ARG A 208 2.32 -11.42 -0.60
N ARG A 209 1.15 -12.05 -0.45
CA ARG A 209 0.56 -12.36 0.86
C ARG A 209 1.42 -13.30 1.68
N GLN A 210 1.97 -14.31 1.03
CA GLN A 210 2.92 -15.24 1.68
C GLN A 210 4.19 -14.51 2.11
N SER A 211 4.70 -13.62 1.28
CA SER A 211 5.89 -12.81 1.58
C SER A 211 5.67 -11.89 2.77
N GLU A 212 4.52 -11.21 2.84
CA GLU A 212 4.17 -10.34 3.95
C GLU A 212 4.04 -11.12 5.28
N GLY A 213 3.57 -12.37 5.24
CA GLY A 213 3.53 -13.24 6.41
C GLY A 213 4.93 -13.59 6.93
N VAL A 214 5.83 -14.01 6.03
CA VAL A 214 7.23 -14.29 6.40
C VAL A 214 7.94 -13.04 6.93
N TYR A 215 7.75 -11.91 6.29
CA TYR A 215 8.25 -10.60 6.71
C TYR A 215 7.84 -10.26 8.15
N ALA A 216 6.56 -10.37 8.46
CA ALA A 216 6.03 -10.05 9.79
C ALA A 216 6.61 -10.96 10.89
N VAL A 217 6.67 -12.28 10.62
CA VAL A 217 7.21 -13.24 11.58
C VAL A 217 8.72 -13.09 11.75
N LEU A 218 9.47 -12.68 10.73
CA LEU A 218 10.90 -12.38 10.87
C LEU A 218 11.15 -11.19 11.81
N TYR A 219 10.31 -10.15 11.77
CA TYR A 219 10.40 -9.06 12.76
C TYR A 219 10.12 -9.57 14.17
N TYR A 220 9.05 -10.35 14.34
CA TYR A 220 8.72 -10.98 15.62
C TYR A 220 9.90 -11.81 16.15
N LEU A 221 10.45 -12.73 15.36
CA LEU A 221 11.56 -13.59 15.77
C LEU A 221 12.83 -12.81 16.12
N ASN A 222 13.12 -11.75 15.37
CA ASN A 222 14.27 -10.91 15.67
C ASN A 222 14.11 -10.17 16.99
N TYR A 223 12.92 -9.62 17.25
CA TYR A 223 12.58 -8.98 18.53
C TYR A 223 12.67 -9.95 19.70
N GLU A 224 12.06 -11.11 19.58
CA GLU A 224 12.07 -12.16 20.58
C GLU A 224 13.52 -12.62 20.91
N LYS A 225 14.32 -12.83 19.88
CA LYS A 225 15.73 -13.19 20.02
C LYS A 225 16.55 -12.12 20.76
N GLN A 226 16.30 -10.84 20.48
CA GLN A 226 16.94 -9.73 21.19
C GLN A 226 16.59 -9.70 22.69
N HIS A 227 15.40 -10.21 23.04
CA HIS A 227 14.93 -10.35 24.42
C HIS A 227 15.24 -11.73 25.04
N GLY A 228 16.07 -12.54 24.39
CA GLY A 228 16.50 -13.85 24.89
C GLY A 228 15.46 -14.96 24.75
N ARG A 229 14.36 -14.72 24.07
CA ARG A 229 13.28 -15.70 23.80
C ARG A 229 13.53 -16.42 22.49
N LYS A 230 13.23 -17.73 22.43
CA LYS A 230 13.49 -18.58 21.26
C LYS A 230 12.22 -19.27 20.80
N HIS A 231 12.03 -19.33 19.49
CA HIS A 231 10.88 -19.95 18.84
C HIS A 231 11.32 -20.89 17.70
N PRO A 232 11.93 -22.05 18.02
CA PRO A 232 12.52 -22.94 17.02
C PRO A 232 11.51 -23.49 16.02
N GLU A 233 10.24 -23.66 16.43
CA GLU A 233 9.17 -24.12 15.53
C GLU A 233 8.82 -23.07 14.49
N TRP A 234 8.75 -21.80 14.86
CA TRP A 234 8.58 -20.69 13.92
C TRP A 234 9.79 -20.57 12.99
N GLU A 235 11.02 -20.65 13.51
CA GLU A 235 12.23 -20.63 12.69
C GLU A 235 12.22 -21.74 11.65
N GLN A 236 11.85 -22.96 12.03
CA GLN A 236 11.73 -24.09 11.10
C GLN A 236 10.63 -23.86 10.07
N ARG A 237 9.48 -23.34 10.48
CA ARG A 237 8.39 -23.01 9.56
C ARG A 237 8.81 -22.00 8.51
N LEU A 238 9.46 -20.90 8.91
CA LEU A 238 9.94 -19.87 7.99
C LEU A 238 11.03 -20.38 7.03
N LYS A 239 11.94 -21.23 7.49
CA LYS A 239 12.91 -21.87 6.58
C LYS A 239 12.21 -22.69 5.51
N THR A 240 11.21 -23.48 5.88
CA THR A 240 10.41 -24.26 4.93
C THR A 240 9.75 -23.36 3.89
N MET A 241 9.16 -22.22 4.31
CA MET A 241 8.54 -21.27 3.39
C MET A 241 9.55 -20.57 2.48
N LEU A 242 10.69 -20.13 3.01
CA LEU A 242 11.75 -19.50 2.22
C LEU A 242 12.34 -20.49 1.20
N ASP A 243 12.52 -21.76 1.58
CA ASP A 243 12.94 -22.81 0.65
C ASP A 243 11.86 -23.11 -0.42
N ALA A 244 10.58 -22.98 -0.08
CA ALA A 244 9.49 -23.04 -1.07
C ALA A 244 9.53 -21.85 -2.04
N PHE A 245 9.88 -20.66 -1.58
CA PHE A 245 10.10 -19.50 -2.47
C PHE A 245 11.24 -19.75 -3.44
N LEU A 246 12.34 -20.36 -3.00
CA LEU A 246 13.42 -20.75 -3.93
C LEU A 246 12.95 -21.68 -5.05
N LYS A 247 11.99 -22.57 -4.76
CA LYS A 247 11.39 -23.46 -5.77
C LYS A 247 10.40 -22.75 -6.70
N LEU A 248 9.69 -21.73 -6.19
CA LEU A 248 8.73 -20.93 -6.97
C LEU A 248 9.42 -19.93 -7.89
N GLN A 249 10.67 -19.55 -7.61
CA GLN A 249 11.38 -18.57 -8.41
C GLN A 249 11.66 -19.09 -9.82
N ASN A 250 11.23 -18.36 -10.83
CA ASN A 250 11.49 -18.65 -12.23
C ASN A 250 12.97 -18.43 -12.57
N PRO A 251 13.48 -19.05 -13.68
CA PRO A 251 14.87 -18.87 -14.12
C PRO A 251 15.27 -17.41 -14.40
N ASP A 252 14.32 -16.55 -14.80
CA ASP A 252 14.53 -15.13 -15.03
C ASP A 252 14.56 -14.28 -13.75
N GLY A 253 14.33 -14.90 -12.60
CA GLY A 253 14.32 -14.26 -11.28
C GLY A 253 12.93 -13.82 -10.81
N SER A 254 11.90 -13.86 -11.66
CA SER A 254 10.52 -13.52 -11.29
C SER A 254 9.88 -14.55 -10.37
N PHE A 255 8.79 -14.14 -9.74
CA PHE A 255 7.88 -15.02 -9.00
C PHE A 255 6.48 -15.00 -9.62
N PRO A 256 5.77 -16.15 -9.65
CA PRO A 256 4.39 -16.16 -10.08
C PRO A 256 3.51 -15.37 -9.10
N ARG A 257 2.53 -14.63 -9.61
CA ARG A 257 1.62 -13.85 -8.78
C ARG A 257 0.75 -14.73 -7.88
N LYS A 258 0.19 -15.84 -8.44
CA LYS A 258 -0.65 -16.78 -7.70
C LYS A 258 -0.34 -18.23 -8.04
N PHE A 259 -0.42 -19.09 -7.03
CA PHE A 259 -0.12 -20.52 -7.12
C PHE A 259 -0.96 -21.33 -6.12
N LYS A 260 -0.87 -22.66 -6.15
CA LYS A 260 -1.55 -23.58 -5.23
C LYS A 260 -0.55 -24.37 -4.39
N ASP A 261 -1.06 -25.14 -3.42
CA ASP A 261 -0.27 -26.01 -2.53
C ASP A 261 0.67 -26.97 -3.28
N ASP A 262 0.27 -27.46 -4.44
CA ASP A 262 1.05 -28.34 -5.32
C ASP A 262 2.05 -27.60 -6.23
N PHE A 263 2.24 -26.30 -6.02
CA PHE A 263 3.03 -25.41 -6.84
C PHE A 263 2.49 -25.18 -8.26
N SER A 264 1.31 -25.66 -8.60
CA SER A 264 0.67 -25.33 -9.87
C SER A 264 0.34 -23.83 -9.95
N LEU A 265 0.62 -23.23 -11.11
CA LEU A 265 0.52 -21.80 -11.29
C LEU A 265 -0.91 -21.40 -11.67
N VAL A 266 -1.45 -20.42 -10.95
CA VAL A 266 -2.77 -19.80 -11.22
C VAL A 266 -2.62 -18.51 -12.02
N ASP A 267 -1.63 -17.69 -11.65
CA ASP A 267 -1.30 -16.44 -12.36
C ASP A 267 0.23 -16.32 -12.43
N LYS A 268 0.74 -16.30 -13.66
CA LYS A 268 2.19 -16.29 -13.97
C LYS A 268 2.77 -14.88 -13.99
N SER A 269 1.96 -13.84 -13.84
CA SER A 269 2.42 -12.45 -13.87
C SER A 269 3.53 -12.22 -12.85
N GLY A 270 4.64 -11.61 -13.30
CA GLY A 270 5.82 -11.36 -12.47
C GLY A 270 5.76 -10.06 -11.67
N GLY A 271 4.69 -9.26 -11.79
CA GLY A 271 4.60 -7.92 -11.19
C GLY A 271 4.62 -7.89 -9.66
N SER A 272 4.24 -8.99 -8.99
CA SER A 272 4.35 -9.14 -7.53
C SER A 272 5.74 -9.61 -7.05
N THR A 273 6.69 -9.83 -7.95
CA THR A 273 8.07 -10.27 -7.62
C THR A 273 8.74 -9.41 -6.53
N PRO A 274 8.62 -8.07 -6.52
CA PRO A 274 9.33 -7.26 -5.53
C PRO A 274 8.93 -7.59 -4.09
N SER A 275 7.70 -8.02 -3.83
CA SER A 275 7.26 -8.39 -2.49
C SER A 275 8.03 -9.58 -1.91
N ALA A 276 8.42 -10.57 -2.75
CA ALA A 276 9.18 -11.73 -2.31
C ALA A 276 10.65 -11.42 -2.00
N THR A 277 11.18 -10.33 -2.53
CA THR A 277 12.57 -9.92 -2.29
C THR A 277 12.82 -9.58 -0.83
N LEU A 278 11.87 -8.92 -0.18
CA LEU A 278 12.01 -8.45 1.20
C LEU A 278 12.29 -9.60 2.18
N PRO A 279 11.40 -10.60 2.29
CA PRO A 279 11.64 -11.71 3.22
C PRO A 279 12.85 -12.59 2.83
N LEU A 280 13.26 -12.62 1.56
CA LEU A 280 14.49 -13.29 1.16
C LEU A 280 15.73 -12.57 1.72
N VAL A 281 15.82 -11.24 1.62
CA VAL A 281 16.91 -10.46 2.21
C VAL A 281 16.92 -10.59 3.74
N MET A 282 15.75 -10.48 4.37
CA MET A 282 15.61 -10.65 5.81
C MET A 282 15.99 -12.07 6.26
N GLY A 283 15.54 -13.09 5.52
CA GLY A 283 15.90 -14.50 5.78
C GLY A 283 17.40 -14.76 5.67
N TYR A 284 18.07 -14.15 4.69
CA TYR A 284 19.54 -14.17 4.63
C TYR A 284 20.17 -13.58 5.90
N LYS A 285 19.70 -12.41 6.35
CA LYS A 285 20.25 -11.76 7.55
C LYS A 285 20.00 -12.57 8.81
N TYR A 286 18.83 -13.15 8.97
CA TYR A 286 18.43 -13.90 10.15
C TYR A 286 19.10 -15.27 10.21
N PHE A 287 18.98 -16.08 9.12
CA PHE A 287 19.45 -17.46 9.07
C PHE A 287 20.88 -17.61 8.56
N LYS A 288 21.51 -16.58 7.99
CA LYS A 288 22.84 -16.57 7.37
C LYS A 288 22.95 -17.52 6.16
N ASP A 289 21.82 -17.84 5.50
CA ASP A 289 21.78 -18.68 4.30
C ASP A 289 21.91 -17.82 3.04
N LYS A 290 23.04 -17.95 2.35
CA LYS A 290 23.37 -17.18 1.14
C LYS A 290 22.42 -17.46 -0.03
N ARG A 291 21.75 -18.64 -0.05
CA ARG A 291 20.79 -18.96 -1.13
C ARG A 291 19.67 -17.93 -1.22
N TYR A 292 19.22 -17.42 -0.08
CA TYR A 292 18.18 -16.38 -0.01
C TYR A 292 18.67 -15.05 -0.58
N LEU A 293 19.91 -14.63 -0.28
CA LEU A 293 20.49 -13.43 -0.86
C LEU A 293 20.64 -13.51 -2.38
N GLU A 294 21.12 -14.66 -2.88
CA GLU A 294 21.26 -14.88 -4.33
C GLU A 294 19.90 -14.91 -5.04
N ALA A 295 18.87 -15.46 -4.41
CA ALA A 295 17.51 -15.40 -4.92
C ALA A 295 16.97 -13.96 -4.94
N ALA A 296 17.22 -13.19 -3.89
CA ALA A 296 16.86 -11.77 -3.84
C ALA A 296 17.57 -10.95 -4.92
N LYS A 297 18.85 -11.19 -5.17
CA LYS A 297 19.61 -10.55 -6.26
C LYS A 297 19.01 -10.87 -7.63
N ARG A 298 18.67 -12.15 -7.88
CA ARG A 298 18.01 -12.53 -9.15
C ARG A 298 16.65 -11.84 -9.31
N SER A 299 15.87 -11.74 -8.22
CA SER A 299 14.57 -11.03 -8.31
C SER A 299 14.75 -9.56 -8.64
N VAL A 300 15.70 -8.85 -8.03
CA VAL A 300 15.96 -7.44 -8.39
C VAL A 300 16.54 -7.31 -9.80
N GLY A 301 17.32 -8.26 -10.29
CA GLY A 301 17.73 -8.30 -11.70
C GLY A 301 16.52 -8.39 -12.66
N TYR A 302 15.49 -9.16 -12.30
CA TYR A 302 14.22 -9.15 -13.03
C TYR A 302 13.52 -7.78 -12.92
N LEU A 303 13.44 -7.20 -11.70
CA LEU A 303 12.81 -5.88 -11.51
C LEU A 303 13.51 -4.80 -12.33
N GLU A 304 14.84 -4.78 -12.35
CA GLU A 304 15.60 -3.82 -13.14
C GLU A 304 15.24 -3.91 -14.62
N LYS A 305 15.22 -5.13 -15.16
CA LYS A 305 15.03 -5.37 -16.60
C LYS A 305 13.58 -5.16 -17.04
N GLU A 306 12.61 -5.63 -16.26
CA GLU A 306 11.22 -5.75 -16.71
C GLU A 306 10.30 -4.67 -16.13
N LEU A 307 10.63 -4.10 -14.96
CA LEU A 307 9.83 -3.08 -14.31
C LEU A 307 10.52 -1.69 -14.36
N ILE A 308 11.70 -1.58 -13.74
CA ILE A 308 12.32 -0.27 -13.48
C ILE A 308 12.81 0.39 -14.76
N SER A 309 13.53 -0.35 -15.64
CA SER A 309 14.03 0.21 -16.90
C SER A 309 12.92 0.55 -17.88
N LYS A 310 11.77 -0.11 -17.78
CA LYS A 310 10.60 0.13 -18.63
C LYS A 310 9.63 1.13 -18.01
N ALA A 311 9.80 1.43 -16.71
CA ALA A 311 8.83 2.13 -15.87
C ALA A 311 7.42 1.51 -15.98
N ASP A 312 7.34 0.17 -15.97
CA ASP A 312 6.13 -0.64 -16.11
C ASP A 312 5.92 -1.43 -14.80
N TYR A 313 5.22 -0.83 -13.83
CA TYR A 313 5.02 -1.37 -12.49
C TYR A 313 3.58 -1.88 -12.34
N PHE A 314 3.38 -3.17 -12.44
CA PHE A 314 2.07 -3.79 -12.58
C PHE A 314 1.81 -4.92 -11.58
N SER A 315 0.54 -5.23 -11.38
CA SER A 315 0.04 -6.48 -10.76
C SER A 315 0.51 -6.76 -9.34
N SER A 316 0.78 -5.75 -8.52
CA SER A 316 1.01 -5.95 -7.09
C SER A 316 -0.29 -5.92 -6.30
N THR A 317 -1.29 -5.14 -6.72
CA THR A 317 -2.65 -5.24 -6.18
C THR A 317 -3.23 -6.63 -6.45
N LEU A 318 -4.06 -7.12 -5.54
CA LEU A 318 -4.49 -8.53 -5.55
C LEU A 318 -5.67 -8.80 -6.49
N ASP A 319 -6.41 -7.78 -6.82
CA ASP A 319 -7.69 -7.85 -7.55
C ASP A 319 -7.64 -7.25 -8.96
N ALA A 320 -6.52 -6.63 -9.34
CA ALA A 320 -6.32 -6.06 -10.66
C ALA A 320 -4.95 -6.44 -11.26
N ASN A 321 -4.88 -6.55 -12.58
CA ASN A 321 -3.65 -6.80 -13.33
C ASN A 321 -3.38 -5.59 -14.22
N CYS A 322 -2.93 -4.52 -13.62
CA CYS A 322 -2.69 -3.22 -14.27
C CYS A 322 -1.51 -2.53 -13.61
N GLU A 323 -1.14 -1.39 -14.14
CA GLU A 323 -0.20 -0.46 -13.52
C GLU A 323 -0.68 -0.08 -12.11
N ASP A 324 0.18 -0.17 -11.11
CA ASP A 324 -0.19 0.14 -9.75
C ASP A 324 0.94 0.77 -8.90
N LYS A 325 0.53 1.61 -7.95
CA LYS A 325 1.41 2.25 -6.98
C LYS A 325 2.18 1.23 -6.15
N GLU A 326 1.51 0.17 -5.71
CA GLU A 326 2.09 -0.79 -4.78
C GLU A 326 3.26 -1.55 -5.42
N ALA A 327 3.19 -1.83 -6.73
CA ALA A 327 4.30 -2.45 -7.45
C ALA A 327 5.54 -1.56 -7.45
N SER A 328 5.39 -0.26 -7.62
CA SER A 328 6.51 0.69 -7.58
C SER A 328 7.06 0.90 -6.16
N LEU A 329 6.18 0.94 -5.13
CA LEU A 329 6.59 0.99 -3.72
C LEU A 329 7.44 -0.24 -3.35
N TYR A 330 6.94 -1.43 -3.69
CA TYR A 330 7.68 -2.67 -3.43
C TYR A 330 8.99 -2.77 -4.21
N ALA A 331 9.03 -2.32 -5.47
CA ALA A 331 10.26 -2.33 -6.26
C ALA A 331 11.33 -1.41 -5.64
N SER A 332 10.96 -0.22 -5.20
CA SER A 332 11.84 0.70 -4.49
C SER A 332 12.34 0.10 -3.18
N THR A 333 11.43 -0.49 -2.38
CA THR A 333 11.77 -1.12 -1.10
C THR A 333 12.66 -2.35 -1.27
N ALA A 334 12.42 -3.18 -2.29
CA ALA A 334 13.24 -4.35 -2.60
C ALA A 334 14.68 -3.97 -2.94
N ALA A 335 14.87 -2.95 -3.77
CA ALA A 335 16.19 -2.43 -4.10
C ALA A 335 16.88 -1.80 -2.87
N TYR A 336 16.14 -1.06 -2.05
CA TYR A 336 16.63 -0.52 -0.78
C TYR A 336 17.12 -1.62 0.16
N TYR A 337 16.37 -2.72 0.33
CA TYR A 337 16.79 -3.84 1.18
C TYR A 337 18.10 -4.47 0.69
N LEU A 338 18.27 -4.64 -0.61
CA LEU A 338 19.53 -5.11 -1.17
C LEU A 338 20.66 -4.09 -1.01
N ALA A 339 20.39 -2.80 -1.14
CA ALA A 339 21.38 -1.76 -0.86
C ALA A 339 21.88 -1.83 0.60
N LEU A 340 20.99 -2.10 1.56
CA LEU A 340 21.37 -2.29 2.97
C LEU A 340 22.15 -3.60 3.21
N ALA A 341 21.90 -4.64 2.41
CA ALA A 341 22.51 -5.96 2.58
C ALA A 341 23.84 -6.15 1.81
N THR A 342 24.20 -5.20 0.95
CA THR A 342 25.37 -5.28 0.06
C THR A 342 26.36 -4.13 0.32
N LYS A 343 27.48 -4.11 -0.39
CA LYS A 343 28.55 -3.11 -0.23
C LYS A 343 29.12 -2.66 -1.58
N GLY A 344 29.84 -1.54 -1.57
CA GLY A 344 30.59 -1.06 -2.73
C GLY A 344 29.70 -0.78 -3.93
N GLN A 345 30.10 -1.26 -5.11
CA GLN A 345 29.38 -1.01 -6.38
C GLN A 345 28.00 -1.64 -6.40
N GLU A 346 27.82 -2.84 -5.83
CA GLU A 346 26.47 -3.46 -5.74
C GLU A 346 25.51 -2.57 -4.94
N ARG A 347 25.96 -2.06 -3.78
CA ARG A 347 25.15 -1.16 -2.96
C ARG A 347 24.75 0.10 -3.74
N ALA A 348 25.71 0.73 -4.42
CA ALA A 348 25.45 1.93 -5.22
C ALA A 348 24.46 1.65 -6.35
N HIS A 349 24.60 0.52 -7.04
CA HIS A 349 23.68 0.10 -8.08
C HIS A 349 22.23 -0.06 -7.56
N TYR A 350 22.05 -0.81 -6.46
CA TYR A 350 20.71 -0.97 -5.87
C TYR A 350 20.14 0.34 -5.32
N ALA A 351 20.99 1.26 -4.85
CA ALA A 351 20.54 2.59 -4.44
C ALA A 351 19.96 3.39 -5.61
N GLU A 352 20.61 3.35 -6.79
CA GLU A 352 20.06 4.00 -8.00
C GLU A 352 18.74 3.37 -8.45
N LEU A 353 18.61 2.04 -8.40
CA LEU A 353 17.35 1.37 -8.70
C LEU A 353 16.23 1.78 -7.72
N ALA A 354 16.55 1.82 -6.43
CA ALA A 354 15.59 2.27 -5.40
C ALA A 354 15.11 3.70 -5.67
N LYS A 355 16.03 4.60 -6.04
CA LYS A 355 15.72 6.00 -6.37
C LYS A 355 14.83 6.11 -7.62
N LYS A 356 15.14 5.39 -8.70
CA LYS A 356 14.32 5.40 -9.92
C LYS A 356 12.88 4.93 -9.63
N ALA A 357 12.72 3.82 -8.93
CA ALA A 357 11.42 3.31 -8.55
C ALA A 357 10.69 4.23 -7.56
N ALA A 358 11.42 4.91 -6.66
CA ALA A 358 10.85 5.86 -5.72
C ALA A 358 10.21 7.07 -6.42
N TYR A 359 10.88 7.66 -7.41
CA TYR A 359 10.28 8.76 -8.18
C TYR A 359 9.01 8.34 -8.91
N PHE A 360 8.98 7.13 -9.46
CA PHE A 360 7.76 6.60 -10.07
C PHE A 360 6.65 6.41 -9.03
N ALA A 361 6.97 5.81 -7.88
CA ALA A 361 6.00 5.66 -6.78
C ALA A 361 5.45 7.02 -6.32
N LEU A 362 6.30 8.04 -6.23
CA LEU A 362 5.90 9.40 -5.85
C LEU A 362 4.95 10.05 -6.86
N SER A 363 4.96 9.66 -8.14
CA SER A 363 4.04 10.17 -9.15
C SER A 363 2.58 9.80 -8.88
N TRP A 364 2.32 8.80 -8.05
CA TRP A 364 0.98 8.41 -7.61
C TRP A 364 0.42 9.29 -6.50
N TYR A 365 1.25 10.12 -5.84
CA TYR A 365 0.86 10.94 -4.70
C TYR A 365 0.60 12.37 -5.12
N TYR A 366 -0.48 12.94 -4.61
CA TYR A 366 -0.79 14.35 -4.84
C TYR A 366 0.23 15.25 -4.14
N THR A 367 0.79 16.18 -4.88
CA THR A 367 1.61 17.29 -4.34
C THR A 367 0.77 18.53 -4.04
N TRP A 368 -0.54 18.50 -4.35
CA TRP A 368 -1.50 19.61 -4.15
C TRP A 368 -2.81 19.11 -3.54
N ASP A 369 -3.66 20.04 -3.15
CA ASP A 369 -4.98 19.74 -2.63
C ASP A 369 -6.03 19.76 -3.74
N VAL A 370 -6.69 18.63 -3.98
CA VAL A 370 -7.87 18.55 -4.85
C VAL A 370 -9.09 18.99 -4.05
N PRO A 371 -9.86 19.98 -4.52
CA PRO A 371 -11.05 20.44 -3.81
C PRO A 371 -12.19 19.44 -3.94
N PHE A 372 -12.78 19.07 -2.82
CA PHE A 372 -14.04 18.32 -2.78
C PHE A 372 -15.23 19.27 -2.72
N ALA A 373 -16.37 18.83 -3.27
CA ALA A 373 -17.59 19.64 -3.25
C ALA A 373 -18.20 19.67 -1.84
N LYS A 374 -18.78 20.81 -1.49
CA LYS A 374 -19.60 20.96 -0.28
C LYS A 374 -20.78 19.98 -0.33
N GLY A 375 -21.08 19.34 0.79
CA GLY A 375 -22.09 18.28 0.89
C GLY A 375 -21.57 16.88 0.58
N GLN A 376 -20.30 16.79 0.18
CA GLN A 376 -19.55 15.51 0.17
C GLN A 376 -18.79 15.40 1.49
N MET A 377 -18.75 14.21 2.07
CA MET A 377 -18.13 13.99 3.38
C MET A 377 -16.69 14.50 3.42
N LEU A 378 -15.88 14.18 2.42
CA LEU A 378 -14.48 14.63 2.36
C LEU A 378 -14.36 16.16 2.21
N GLY A 379 -15.31 16.80 1.51
CA GLY A 379 -15.38 18.25 1.40
C GLY A 379 -15.81 18.92 2.71
N ASP A 380 -16.77 18.32 3.39
CA ASP A 380 -17.31 18.85 4.65
C ASP A 380 -16.30 18.75 5.80
N ILE A 381 -15.47 17.71 5.84
CA ILE A 381 -14.36 17.60 6.81
C ILE A 381 -13.09 18.36 6.38
N GLY A 382 -13.09 18.94 5.17
CA GLY A 382 -11.97 19.72 4.66
C GLY A 382 -10.70 18.92 4.37
N LEU A 383 -10.83 17.65 3.92
CA LEU A 383 -9.68 16.78 3.63
C LEU A 383 -8.68 17.48 2.72
N LYS A 384 -7.40 17.40 3.08
CA LYS A 384 -6.27 17.81 2.27
C LYS A 384 -5.72 16.58 1.55
N THR A 385 -5.66 16.62 0.20
CA THR A 385 -5.24 15.46 -0.58
C THR A 385 -3.73 15.36 -0.78
N ARG A 386 -2.99 16.44 -0.58
CA ARG A 386 -1.52 16.36 -0.67
C ARG A 386 -0.98 15.26 0.24
N GLY A 387 -0.10 14.43 -0.28
CA GLY A 387 0.43 13.25 0.43
C GLY A 387 -0.43 11.99 0.38
N TRP A 388 -1.67 12.05 -0.12
CA TRP A 388 -2.45 10.84 -0.42
C TRP A 388 -2.05 10.27 -1.78
N GLY A 389 -2.07 8.94 -1.91
CA GLY A 389 -1.71 8.25 -3.15
C GLY A 389 -2.88 7.49 -3.75
N ASN A 390 -3.02 7.52 -5.08
CA ASN A 390 -3.93 6.62 -5.78
C ASN A 390 -3.39 5.19 -5.74
N VAL A 391 -4.26 4.19 -5.73
CA VAL A 391 -3.86 2.79 -5.63
C VAL A 391 -3.34 2.25 -6.96
N SER A 392 -4.15 2.37 -8.02
CA SER A 392 -3.81 1.85 -9.34
C SER A 392 -4.68 2.47 -10.42
N VAL A 393 -4.40 2.16 -11.67
CA VAL A 393 -5.25 2.55 -12.81
C VAL A 393 -6.68 1.98 -12.68
N GLU A 394 -6.81 0.76 -12.17
CA GLU A 394 -8.11 0.09 -12.02
C GLU A 394 -8.79 0.36 -10.67
N ASN A 395 -8.03 0.72 -9.66
CA ASN A 395 -8.49 1.10 -8.33
C ASN A 395 -8.12 2.55 -8.09
N ASN A 396 -8.88 3.44 -8.68
CA ASN A 396 -8.63 4.89 -8.70
C ASN A 396 -9.13 5.63 -7.44
N HIS A 397 -8.96 5.02 -6.29
CA HIS A 397 -9.22 5.62 -4.99
C HIS A 397 -7.91 5.94 -4.28
N ILE A 398 -7.93 6.81 -3.30
CA ILE A 398 -6.78 7.12 -2.46
C ILE A 398 -6.78 6.26 -1.20
N ASP A 399 -5.61 5.87 -0.73
CA ASP A 399 -5.45 5.02 0.44
C ASP A 399 -4.20 5.36 1.27
N VAL A 400 -4.03 4.63 2.37
CA VAL A 400 -2.92 4.75 3.31
C VAL A 400 -1.77 3.78 3.04
N PHE A 401 -1.81 3.00 1.95
CA PHE A 401 -0.76 2.02 1.72
C PHE A 401 0.55 2.70 1.32
N ILE A 402 1.53 2.66 2.20
CA ILE A 402 2.85 3.23 2.00
C ILE A 402 3.96 2.21 2.24
N PHE A 403 3.68 1.13 3.00
CA PHE A 403 4.67 0.13 3.37
C PHE A 403 5.93 0.78 3.97
N ASP A 404 7.12 0.19 3.87
CA ASP A 404 8.38 0.81 4.34
C ASP A 404 8.84 2.05 3.54
N PHE A 405 8.01 2.57 2.66
CA PHE A 405 8.41 3.62 1.72
C PHE A 405 8.83 4.93 2.39
N ALA A 406 8.30 5.24 3.58
CA ALA A 406 8.76 6.38 4.35
C ALA A 406 10.24 6.23 4.73
N ASP A 407 10.66 5.04 5.18
CA ASP A 407 12.06 4.74 5.50
C ASP A 407 12.94 4.78 4.25
N VAL A 408 12.43 4.28 3.12
CA VAL A 408 13.12 4.38 1.82
C VAL A 408 13.38 5.84 1.45
N LEU A 409 12.37 6.71 1.55
CA LEU A 409 12.51 8.13 1.23
C LEU A 409 13.51 8.84 2.15
N HIS A 410 13.47 8.57 3.45
CA HIS A 410 14.42 9.13 4.40
C HIS A 410 15.86 8.66 4.12
N TRP A 411 16.03 7.40 3.74
CA TRP A 411 17.34 6.86 3.40
C TRP A 411 17.85 7.44 2.08
N LEU A 412 17.03 7.48 1.03
CA LEU A 412 17.38 8.07 -0.28
C LEU A 412 17.71 9.55 -0.16
N SER A 413 17.00 10.28 0.71
CA SER A 413 17.29 11.69 0.97
C SER A 413 18.73 11.91 1.43
N LYS A 414 19.21 11.06 2.34
CA LYS A 414 20.60 11.10 2.84
C LYS A 414 21.61 10.60 1.82
N GLU A 415 21.29 9.51 1.14
CA GLU A 415 22.20 8.86 0.18
C GLU A 415 22.50 9.75 -1.03
N PHE A 416 21.49 10.47 -1.53
CA PHE A 416 21.60 11.31 -2.73
C PHE A 416 21.57 12.82 -2.45
N ASN A 417 21.57 13.22 -1.18
CA ASN A 417 21.40 14.62 -0.78
C ASN A 417 20.18 15.31 -1.44
N GLU A 418 19.03 14.59 -1.44
CA GLU A 418 17.77 15.04 -2.01
C GLU A 418 16.73 15.32 -0.90
N PRO A 419 16.67 16.54 -0.37
CA PRO A 419 15.84 16.86 0.80
C PRO A 419 14.33 16.75 0.54
N ARG A 420 13.89 16.83 -0.73
CA ARG A 420 12.47 16.71 -1.09
C ARG A 420 11.88 15.36 -0.66
N PHE A 421 12.68 14.29 -0.68
CA PHE A 421 12.22 12.97 -0.24
C PHE A 421 11.80 12.95 1.24
N THR A 422 12.64 13.47 2.13
CA THR A 422 12.28 13.57 3.57
C THR A 422 11.10 14.50 3.76
N ALA A 423 11.12 15.68 3.15
CA ALA A 423 10.06 16.66 3.31
C ALA A 423 8.70 16.10 2.82
N PHE A 424 8.67 15.39 1.69
CA PHE A 424 7.43 14.82 1.20
C PHE A 424 6.98 13.57 2.00
N SER A 425 7.90 12.80 2.54
CA SER A 425 7.57 11.73 3.49
C SER A 425 6.82 12.26 4.72
N GLU A 426 7.19 13.43 5.22
CA GLU A 426 6.48 14.12 6.31
C GLU A 426 5.07 14.57 5.89
N VAL A 427 4.92 15.05 4.65
CA VAL A 427 3.59 15.38 4.09
C VAL A 427 2.71 14.12 4.03
N ILE A 428 3.22 13.01 3.50
CA ILE A 428 2.50 11.74 3.46
C ILE A 428 2.08 11.31 4.87
N SER A 429 3.02 11.25 5.79
CA SER A 429 2.77 10.82 7.17
C SER A 429 1.71 11.67 7.87
N SER A 430 1.77 12.98 7.71
CA SER A 430 0.78 13.90 8.29
C SER A 430 -0.61 13.75 7.65
N SER A 431 -0.65 13.55 6.33
CA SER A 431 -1.91 13.41 5.60
C SER A 431 -2.67 12.15 5.97
N MET A 432 -1.98 11.03 6.19
CA MET A 432 -2.60 9.77 6.60
C MET A 432 -3.32 9.88 7.96
N ARG A 433 -2.98 10.85 8.79
CA ARG A 433 -3.60 11.06 10.11
C ARG A 433 -5.00 11.68 10.04
N GLN A 434 -5.35 12.36 8.96
CA GLN A 434 -6.58 13.12 8.84
C GLN A 434 -7.86 12.29 9.00
N LEU A 435 -7.82 11.01 8.60
CA LEU A 435 -8.98 10.12 8.60
C LEU A 435 -8.94 9.08 9.72
N LEU A 436 -8.03 9.21 10.69
CA LEU A 436 -8.05 8.34 11.86
C LEU A 436 -9.36 8.55 12.64
N PRO A 437 -10.22 7.53 12.75
CA PRO A 437 -11.45 7.64 13.52
C PRO A 437 -11.16 7.81 15.01
N HIS A 438 -11.65 8.91 15.58
CA HIS A 438 -11.48 9.23 16.99
C HIS A 438 -12.75 9.85 17.59
N GLU A 439 -12.72 10.18 18.88
CA GLU A 439 -13.86 10.78 19.58
C GLU A 439 -14.27 12.11 18.94
N GLY A 440 -15.57 12.22 18.63
CA GLY A 440 -16.11 13.40 17.94
C GLY A 440 -15.84 13.45 16.43
N HIS A 441 -15.10 12.48 15.86
CA HIS A 441 -14.76 12.46 14.44
C HIS A 441 -14.77 11.01 13.88
N LEU A 442 -15.87 10.31 14.08
CA LEU A 442 -16.03 8.93 13.57
C LEU A 442 -16.49 8.91 12.10
N CYS A 443 -17.11 9.95 11.60
CA CYS A 443 -17.56 10.06 10.19
C CYS A 443 -18.41 8.87 9.71
N GLY A 444 -19.24 8.30 10.61
CA GLY A 444 -20.09 7.13 10.31
C GLY A 444 -19.39 5.78 10.42
N ILE A 445 -18.14 5.74 10.89
CA ILE A 445 -17.40 4.52 11.21
C ILE A 445 -17.74 4.09 12.64
N ALA A 446 -17.80 2.80 12.89
CA ALA A 446 -18.32 2.26 14.15
C ALA A 446 -17.47 2.59 15.37
N LYS A 447 -16.13 2.58 15.23
CA LYS A 447 -15.20 2.67 16.36
C LYS A 447 -13.98 3.50 16.07
N LYS A 448 -13.40 4.05 17.13
CA LYS A 448 -12.07 4.68 17.11
C LYS A 448 -11.03 3.66 16.64
N GLY A 449 -10.08 4.10 15.83
CA GLY A 449 -9.02 3.25 15.32
C GLY A 449 -9.43 2.28 14.21
N PHE A 450 -10.71 2.15 13.90
CA PHE A 450 -11.17 1.39 12.75
C PHE A 450 -10.93 2.21 11.48
N TYR A 451 -9.68 2.29 11.08
CA TYR A 451 -9.28 3.10 9.95
C TYR A 451 -9.80 2.48 8.64
N PRO A 452 -10.49 3.25 7.78
CA PRO A 452 -11.07 2.72 6.54
C PRO A 452 -10.00 2.39 5.51
N GLU A 453 -10.23 1.35 4.72
CA GLU A 453 -9.36 0.98 3.60
C GLU A 453 -9.33 2.04 2.53
N VAL A 454 -10.49 2.45 2.13
CA VAL A 454 -10.71 3.21 0.92
C VAL A 454 -11.25 4.58 1.25
N VAL A 455 -10.50 5.59 0.84
CA VAL A 455 -10.97 6.96 0.78
C VAL A 455 -11.43 7.22 -0.65
N GLN A 456 -12.73 7.22 -0.84
CA GLN A 456 -13.34 7.33 -2.16
C GLN A 456 -13.50 8.78 -2.56
N HIS A 457 -13.03 9.15 -3.73
CA HIS A 457 -13.00 10.54 -4.20
C HIS A 457 -13.51 10.71 -5.62
N THR A 458 -13.96 9.64 -6.26
CA THR A 458 -14.53 9.66 -7.61
C THR A 458 -16.05 9.58 -7.58
N ASN A 459 -16.69 9.89 -8.69
CA ASN A 459 -18.14 9.73 -8.84
C ASN A 459 -18.63 8.32 -8.58
N TRP A 460 -17.86 7.34 -9.03
CA TRP A 460 -18.21 5.96 -8.84
C TRP A 460 -18.25 5.60 -7.35
N ASP A 461 -17.26 6.00 -6.64
CA ASP A 461 -17.12 5.75 -5.21
C ASP A 461 -18.21 6.46 -4.43
N TYR A 462 -18.48 7.71 -4.78
CA TYR A 462 -19.56 8.49 -4.19
C TYR A 462 -20.94 7.86 -4.40
N GLY A 463 -21.19 7.31 -5.57
CA GLY A 463 -22.44 6.64 -5.92
C GLY A 463 -22.64 5.28 -5.25
N LYS A 464 -21.55 4.60 -4.83
CA LYS A 464 -21.60 3.22 -4.33
C LYS A 464 -22.36 3.09 -3.00
N ASN A 465 -22.11 3.96 -2.06
CA ASN A 465 -22.73 3.93 -0.72
C ASN A 465 -23.40 5.25 -0.32
N GLY A 466 -23.38 6.24 -1.20
CA GLY A 466 -23.92 7.57 -0.96
C GLY A 466 -23.10 8.45 0.01
N LYS A 467 -21.97 7.97 0.50
CA LYS A 467 -21.11 8.66 1.48
C LYS A 467 -19.78 9.12 0.89
N GLY A 468 -19.26 8.42 -0.11
CA GLY A 468 -18.05 8.79 -0.83
C GLY A 468 -16.77 8.74 -0.01
N TYR A 469 -16.69 7.86 1.00
CA TYR A 469 -15.60 7.87 1.93
C TYR A 469 -14.99 6.50 2.23
N TYR A 470 -15.79 5.46 2.46
CA TYR A 470 -15.31 4.13 2.86
C TYR A 470 -16.19 2.99 2.33
N ASN A 471 -15.66 1.78 2.33
CA ASN A 471 -16.41 0.58 2.02
C ASN A 471 -17.34 0.17 3.17
N ASP A 472 -18.50 -0.43 2.84
CA ASP A 472 -19.45 -0.92 3.84
C ASP A 472 -18.91 -2.13 4.62
N ILE A 473 -18.08 -2.95 3.97
CA ILE A 473 -17.43 -4.13 4.54
C ILE A 473 -15.94 -4.00 4.31
N PHE A 474 -15.17 -4.26 5.36
CA PHE A 474 -13.74 -4.11 5.28
C PHE A 474 -13.00 -4.89 6.38
N ALA A 475 -11.83 -5.43 6.03
CA ALA A 475 -10.87 -6.02 6.97
C ALA A 475 -9.75 -4.99 7.29
N PRO A 476 -9.83 -4.24 8.40
CA PRO A 476 -8.98 -3.07 8.62
C PRO A 476 -7.52 -3.38 8.95
N GLY A 477 -7.17 -4.64 9.11
CA GLY A 477 -5.85 -5.06 9.59
C GLY A 477 -4.69 -4.51 8.77
N TRP A 478 -4.80 -4.46 7.44
CA TRP A 478 -3.73 -4.01 6.59
C TRP A 478 -3.54 -2.48 6.65
N VAL A 479 -4.62 -1.72 6.74
CA VAL A 479 -4.54 -0.25 6.85
C VAL A 479 -3.92 0.16 8.18
N VAL A 480 -4.36 -0.49 9.26
CA VAL A 480 -3.83 -0.26 10.61
C VAL A 480 -2.34 -0.61 10.66
N ALA A 481 -1.92 -1.72 10.05
CA ALA A 481 -0.51 -2.09 9.97
C ALA A 481 0.32 -1.07 9.17
N SER A 482 -0.17 -0.62 8.02
CA SER A 482 0.51 0.38 7.19
C SER A 482 0.66 1.73 7.91
N LEU A 483 -0.38 2.14 8.64
CA LEU A 483 -0.30 3.36 9.45
C LEU A 483 0.69 3.20 10.61
N TRP A 484 0.74 2.02 11.23
CA TRP A 484 1.70 1.74 12.30
C TRP A 484 3.15 1.72 11.82
N GLU A 485 3.40 1.29 10.60
CA GLU A 485 4.74 1.35 9.99
C GLU A 485 5.25 2.78 9.91
N LEU A 486 4.41 3.74 9.54
CA LEU A 486 4.75 5.17 9.59
C LEU A 486 5.14 5.67 10.99
N LEU A 487 4.58 5.04 12.03
CA LEU A 487 4.84 5.37 13.44
C LEU A 487 6.04 4.61 14.02
N SER A 488 6.72 3.78 13.22
CA SER A 488 7.83 2.93 13.67
C SER A 488 9.03 3.00 12.71
N PRO A 489 9.60 4.21 12.51
CA PRO A 489 10.66 4.43 11.52
C PRO A 489 11.93 3.64 11.84
N GLY A 490 12.66 3.25 10.80
CA GLY A 490 13.98 2.61 10.88
C GLY A 490 13.96 1.11 11.19
N ARG A 491 12.81 0.45 11.22
CA ARG A 491 12.71 -1.00 11.50
C ARG A 491 13.52 -1.86 10.55
N ALA A 492 13.39 -1.61 9.25
CA ALA A 492 14.13 -2.34 8.22
C ALA A 492 15.64 -2.16 8.37
N GLU A 493 16.08 -0.93 8.56
CA GLU A 493 17.50 -0.60 8.75
C GLU A 493 18.08 -1.28 9.99
N ASN A 494 17.35 -1.27 11.10
CA ASN A 494 17.75 -1.93 12.35
C ASN A 494 17.81 -3.46 12.22
N PHE A 495 16.90 -4.05 11.45
CA PHE A 495 16.90 -5.50 11.18
C PHE A 495 18.07 -5.91 10.27
N LEU A 496 18.38 -5.11 9.25
CA LEU A 496 19.34 -5.45 8.19
C LEU A 496 20.79 -5.03 8.52
N LYS A 497 21.01 -4.20 9.51
CA LYS A 497 22.34 -3.90 10.05
C LYS A 497 22.88 -5.08 10.89
#